data_2d52e9e7056a4adf81f347d15f1ff3bd
#
_entry.id   2d52e9e7056a4adf81f347d15f1ff3bd
#
_cell.length_a   1.000
_cell.length_b   1.000
_cell.length_c   1.000
_cell.angle_alpha   90.00
_cell.angle_beta   90.00
_cell.angle_gamma   90.00
#
_symmetry.space_group_name_H-M   'P 1'
#
loop_
_entity.id
_entity.type
_entity.pdbx_description
1 polymer ?
#
loop_
_entity_poly.entity_id
_entity_poly.type
_entity_poly.pdbx_seq_one_letter_code
_entity_poly.pdbx_strand_id
1 'polypeptide(L)'
;MKKWFLALLMALMALMLSVASAENVPLASETEINPVLEAQTLVGLKIPVEAFKETTKGGEVISAEITTSETDAEVQYVNVFGYIYPVDESAPNIEWRMLLPMKWNGRSVQLGGGANNGSIPKLTGTGSVGGEIAIDKGYVVYGDDSGHQAESSMDASFASNDEALSNYTRLHLIKAYDAMCYVTNAFYGQEPVFKFFAGGSTGGREALECATTYGKYYDGIFCCEPASNYVLIRMWGAILSQAVYESYDAEKYPYSDGFIDEDTVKAIQADAVALYDGLDGIEDGIVSNIYAARANRDNFLKQITEKYGLTKAQLKTIDVYENGYTLDYAMANGMNAYHGYSALEGGAMDLGPDPVPREPLDTTYNVHHGDRADGVFKYFITKDPNWVLIDHDYYHPDQELYDMLMAASEEYDANSPEFDDFIANNGKLIYFAGWNDMSMSPWQLIQQYRGYVEKYGQEKVDSFCKFYVMPGVTHTKGIAMNYLSWLDVWCSTGEYPTETLYATMSATGGQMPMAEFPGWVKYEGGDPMDGASYSISTEIPDGFWGVYD
;
A
#
# COMPACT_ATOMS: atom_id res chain seq x y z
N MET A 1 2.22 -41.66 -43.21
CA MET A 1 2.95 -41.78 -41.95
C MET A 1 3.87 -40.56 -41.63
N LYS A 2 4.67 -40.06 -42.58
CA LYS A 2 5.57 -38.90 -42.29
C LYS A 2 4.84 -37.56 -41.97
N LYS A 3 3.65 -37.30 -42.49
CA LYS A 3 2.90 -36.06 -42.23
C LYS A 3 2.23 -36.02 -40.86
N TRP A 4 1.88 -37.18 -40.29
CA TRP A 4 1.30 -37.29 -38.96
C TRP A 4 2.35 -37.22 -37.84
N PHE A 5 3.59 -37.65 -38.15
CA PHE A 5 4.71 -37.56 -37.21
C PHE A 5 5.18 -36.09 -37.03
N LEU A 6 5.11 -35.27 -38.08
CA LEU A 6 5.49 -33.85 -38.04
C LEU A 6 4.43 -33.02 -37.28
N ALA A 7 3.14 -33.35 -37.43
CA ALA A 7 2.04 -32.70 -36.71
C ALA A 7 2.08 -33.04 -35.21
N LEU A 8 2.42 -34.30 -34.85
CA LEU A 8 2.58 -34.71 -33.47
C LEU A 8 3.83 -34.06 -32.82
N LEU A 9 4.91 -33.88 -33.56
CA LEU A 9 6.12 -33.22 -33.06
C LEU A 9 5.90 -31.70 -32.86
N MET A 10 5.13 -31.04 -33.72
CA MET A 10 4.75 -29.62 -33.56
C MET A 10 3.74 -29.43 -32.42
N ALA A 11 2.81 -30.38 -32.21
CA ALA A 11 1.91 -30.35 -31.07
C ALA A 11 2.64 -30.60 -29.74
N LEU A 12 3.65 -31.50 -29.71
CA LEU A 12 4.50 -31.72 -28.55
C LEU A 12 5.47 -30.55 -28.28
N MET A 13 5.96 -29.86 -29.32
CA MET A 13 6.71 -28.61 -29.13
C MET A 13 5.84 -27.44 -28.67
N ALA A 14 4.57 -27.36 -29.10
CA ALA A 14 3.61 -26.39 -28.60
C ALA A 14 3.20 -26.69 -27.15
N LEU A 15 3.13 -27.95 -26.74
CA LEU A 15 2.84 -28.34 -25.37
C LEU A 15 4.04 -28.19 -24.41
N MET A 16 5.28 -28.13 -24.93
CA MET A 16 6.47 -27.85 -24.12
C MET A 16 6.75 -26.33 -23.97
N LEU A 17 6.04 -25.47 -24.71
CA LEU A 17 6.12 -24.02 -24.61
C LEU A 17 5.07 -23.41 -23.65
N SER A 18 4.19 -24.22 -23.05
CA SER A 18 3.11 -23.74 -22.18
C SER A 18 3.33 -23.99 -20.68
N VAL A 19 4.53 -24.37 -20.26
CA VAL A 19 4.93 -24.39 -18.85
C VAL A 19 6.13 -23.44 -18.70
N ALA A 20 5.95 -22.19 -19.08
CA ALA A 20 6.77 -21.11 -18.57
C ALA A 20 6.09 -20.64 -17.26
N SER A 21 6.48 -21.25 -16.15
CA SER A 21 6.30 -20.63 -14.84
C SER A 21 6.74 -19.17 -14.91
N ALA A 22 6.09 -18.29 -14.15
CA ALA A 22 6.41 -16.87 -14.03
C ALA A 22 7.87 -16.58 -13.58
N GLU A 23 8.74 -17.58 -13.59
CA GLU A 23 10.14 -17.52 -13.17
C GLU A 23 11.12 -16.95 -14.22
N ASN A 24 10.70 -16.72 -15.48
CA ASN A 24 11.64 -16.35 -16.54
C ASN A 24 11.14 -15.22 -17.44
N VAL A 25 10.74 -14.08 -16.86
CA VAL A 25 10.77 -12.83 -17.63
C VAL A 25 12.22 -12.34 -17.60
N PRO A 26 12.97 -12.30 -18.73
CA PRO A 26 14.36 -11.89 -18.71
C PRO A 26 14.45 -10.43 -18.26
N LEU A 27 15.24 -10.16 -17.23
CA LEU A 27 15.65 -8.79 -16.91
C LEU A 27 16.34 -8.18 -18.13
N ALA A 28 15.94 -6.98 -18.54
CA ALA A 28 16.31 -6.36 -19.82
C ALA A 28 17.79 -5.90 -19.92
N SER A 29 18.70 -6.36 -19.06
CA SER A 29 20.14 -6.10 -19.19
C SER A 29 20.97 -7.20 -18.53
N GLU A 30 21.76 -7.90 -19.35
CA GLU A 30 22.77 -8.87 -18.91
C GLU A 30 24.10 -8.22 -18.45
N THR A 31 24.17 -6.89 -18.38
CA THR A 31 25.44 -6.21 -18.06
C THR A 31 25.58 -6.03 -16.57
N GLU A 32 26.35 -6.91 -15.93
CA GLU A 32 26.77 -6.73 -14.55
C GLU A 32 27.72 -5.53 -14.42
N ILE A 33 27.41 -4.60 -13.52
CA ILE A 33 28.27 -3.45 -13.22
C ILE A 33 28.99 -3.76 -11.91
N ASN A 34 30.31 -3.73 -11.98
CA ASN A 34 31.16 -3.97 -10.82
C ASN A 34 31.53 -2.65 -10.12
N PRO A 35 31.75 -2.66 -8.79
CA PRO A 35 32.26 -1.50 -8.07
C PRO A 35 33.58 -0.98 -8.62
N VAL A 36 33.74 0.33 -8.64
CA VAL A 36 35.02 0.99 -8.96
C VAL A 36 35.82 1.38 -7.72
N LEU A 37 35.20 1.28 -6.53
CA LEU A 37 35.80 1.52 -5.22
C LEU A 37 35.70 0.29 -4.31
N GLU A 38 36.59 0.19 -3.35
CA GLU A 38 36.45 -0.75 -2.24
C GLU A 38 35.41 -0.23 -1.23
N ALA A 39 34.63 -1.13 -0.63
CA ALA A 39 33.55 -0.80 0.31
C ALA A 39 34.00 0.13 1.45
N GLN A 40 35.18 -0.13 2.01
CA GLN A 40 35.72 0.64 3.13
C GLN A 40 35.99 2.12 2.80
N THR A 41 36.18 2.47 1.51
CA THR A 41 36.39 3.86 1.08
C THR A 41 35.11 4.70 1.13
N LEU A 42 33.96 4.08 1.27
CA LEU A 42 32.69 4.78 1.47
C LEU A 42 32.55 5.33 2.90
N VAL A 43 33.21 4.74 3.90
CA VAL A 43 33.11 5.20 5.29
C VAL A 43 33.68 6.63 5.43
N GLY A 44 32.88 7.53 5.98
CA GLY A 44 33.22 8.95 6.11
C GLY A 44 32.97 9.78 4.84
N LEU A 45 32.43 9.18 3.77
CA LEU A 45 32.01 9.93 2.57
C LEU A 45 30.96 10.97 2.97
N LYS A 46 31.26 12.25 2.74
CA LYS A 46 30.34 13.37 2.96
C LYS A 46 29.49 13.56 1.71
N ILE A 47 28.20 13.67 1.88
CA ILE A 47 27.24 14.04 0.85
C ILE A 47 27.02 15.54 1.00
N PRO A 48 27.51 16.37 0.07
CA PRO A 48 27.45 17.83 0.22
C PRO A 48 26.00 18.33 0.06
N VAL A 49 25.70 19.50 0.63
CA VAL A 49 24.36 20.12 0.59
C VAL A 49 23.86 20.25 -0.85
N GLU A 50 24.75 20.55 -1.78
CA GLU A 50 24.43 20.77 -3.20
C GLU A 50 24.00 19.48 -3.93
N ALA A 51 24.22 18.32 -3.32
CA ALA A 51 23.74 17.04 -3.86
C ALA A 51 22.24 16.81 -3.61
N PHE A 52 21.66 17.54 -2.66
CA PHE A 52 20.26 17.42 -2.29
C PHE A 52 19.39 18.48 -2.97
N LYS A 53 18.22 18.05 -3.46
CA LYS A 53 17.20 18.93 -4.05
C LYS A 53 16.41 19.69 -2.98
N GLU A 54 16.30 19.09 -1.79
CA GLU A 54 15.61 19.68 -0.64
C GLU A 54 16.59 20.15 0.43
N THR A 55 16.14 21.07 1.27
CA THR A 55 16.98 21.72 2.27
C THR A 55 17.44 20.73 3.34
N THR A 56 18.75 20.68 3.58
CA THR A 56 19.43 19.85 4.59
C THR A 56 20.79 20.44 4.95
N LYS A 57 21.44 19.96 6.00
CA LYS A 57 22.86 20.24 6.29
C LYS A 57 23.84 19.23 5.66
N GLY A 58 23.41 18.51 4.63
CA GLY A 58 24.19 17.45 3.97
C GLY A 58 24.00 16.09 4.63
N GLY A 59 24.82 15.13 4.23
CA GLY A 59 24.77 13.78 4.77
C GLY A 59 26.15 13.14 4.91
N GLU A 60 26.16 11.95 5.46
CA GLU A 60 27.41 11.17 5.69
C GLU A 60 27.17 9.68 5.69
N VAL A 61 28.07 8.93 5.10
CA VAL A 61 28.18 7.47 5.26
C VAL A 61 28.92 7.15 6.57
N ILE A 62 28.26 6.45 7.46
CA ILE A 62 28.78 6.11 8.78
C ILE A 62 29.45 4.73 8.78
N SER A 63 28.85 3.75 8.08
CA SER A 63 29.43 2.41 7.95
C SER A 63 29.18 1.82 6.57
N ALA A 64 30.07 0.90 6.16
CA ALA A 64 29.98 0.16 4.91
C ALA A 64 30.65 -1.21 5.11
N GLU A 65 29.85 -2.27 5.12
CA GLU A 65 30.30 -3.63 5.43
C GLU A 65 29.84 -4.61 4.34
N ILE A 66 30.77 -5.47 3.87
CA ILE A 66 30.42 -6.54 2.93
C ILE A 66 29.64 -7.62 3.67
N THR A 67 28.48 -7.97 3.14
CA THR A 67 27.54 -8.95 3.67
C THR A 67 27.15 -9.93 2.56
N THR A 68 26.84 -11.17 2.91
CA THR A 68 26.26 -12.16 2.01
C THR A 68 24.76 -12.23 2.25
N SER A 69 23.97 -12.41 1.20
CA SER A 69 22.51 -12.57 1.33
C SER A 69 22.17 -13.81 2.15
N GLU A 70 21.12 -13.71 2.96
CA GLU A 70 20.60 -14.82 3.75
C GLU A 70 19.86 -15.86 2.89
N THR A 71 19.39 -15.46 1.73
CA THR A 71 18.57 -16.25 0.81
C THR A 71 19.35 -16.80 -0.37
N ASP A 72 20.46 -16.15 -0.76
CA ASP A 72 21.34 -16.59 -1.84
C ASP A 72 22.83 -16.39 -1.45
N ALA A 73 23.53 -17.48 -1.17
CA ALA A 73 24.93 -17.46 -0.74
C ALA A 73 25.91 -16.96 -1.84
N GLU A 74 25.48 -16.86 -3.09
CA GLU A 74 26.29 -16.32 -4.20
C GLU A 74 26.17 -14.80 -4.31
N VAL A 75 25.16 -14.21 -3.64
CA VAL A 75 24.90 -12.76 -3.66
C VAL A 75 25.64 -12.09 -2.50
N GLN A 76 26.58 -11.22 -2.86
CA GLN A 76 27.27 -10.34 -1.91
C GLN A 76 26.90 -8.87 -2.19
N TYR A 77 26.78 -8.09 -1.14
CA TYR A 77 26.49 -6.66 -1.20
C TYR A 77 27.22 -5.89 -0.09
N VAL A 78 27.40 -4.60 -0.28
CA VAL A 78 27.84 -3.69 0.78
C VAL A 78 26.62 -3.16 1.49
N ASN A 79 26.51 -3.40 2.79
CA ASN A 79 25.49 -2.82 3.66
C ASN A 79 26.02 -1.47 4.15
N VAL A 80 25.46 -0.39 3.61
CA VAL A 80 25.83 0.99 3.92
C VAL A 80 24.79 1.58 4.87
N PHE A 81 25.24 2.28 5.89
CA PHE A 81 24.38 3.06 6.79
C PHE A 81 24.89 4.50 6.86
N GLY A 82 23.97 5.46 6.93
CA GLY A 82 24.32 6.88 6.96
C GLY A 82 23.26 7.76 7.55
N TYR A 83 23.60 9.04 7.65
CA TYR A 83 22.72 10.12 8.11
C TYR A 83 22.52 11.18 7.03
N ILE A 84 21.33 11.81 7.02
CA ILE A 84 21.08 13.11 6.42
C ILE A 84 20.74 14.06 7.58
N TYR A 85 21.46 15.18 7.65
CA TYR A 85 21.40 16.09 8.79
C TYR A 85 20.30 17.14 8.62
N PRO A 86 19.42 17.35 9.62
CA PRO A 86 18.36 18.33 9.55
C PRO A 86 18.90 19.76 9.61
N VAL A 87 18.08 20.72 9.20
CA VAL A 87 18.36 22.16 9.34
C VAL A 87 18.04 22.63 10.75
N ASP A 88 16.88 22.21 11.27
CA ASP A 88 16.52 22.41 12.67
C ASP A 88 17.36 21.48 13.57
N GLU A 89 18.15 22.08 14.47
CA GLU A 89 19.00 21.33 15.40
C GLU A 89 18.22 20.48 16.43
N SER A 90 16.93 20.75 16.59
CA SER A 90 16.05 19.96 17.45
C SER A 90 15.40 18.79 16.74
N ALA A 91 15.43 18.75 15.40
CA ALA A 91 14.91 17.63 14.61
C ALA A 91 15.90 16.45 14.62
N PRO A 92 15.40 15.20 14.58
CA PRO A 92 16.24 14.03 14.40
C PRO A 92 16.90 14.02 13.01
N ASN A 93 18.03 13.29 12.89
CA ASN A 93 18.58 12.96 11.58
C ASN A 93 17.62 12.02 10.83
N ILE A 94 17.66 12.04 9.50
CA ILE A 94 17.15 10.94 8.71
C ILE A 94 18.21 9.84 8.76
N GLU A 95 17.89 8.68 9.33
CA GLU A 95 18.70 7.48 9.24
C GLU A 95 18.35 6.72 7.97
N TRP A 96 19.35 6.41 7.16
CA TRP A 96 19.15 5.66 5.92
C TRP A 96 20.08 4.47 5.81
N ARG A 97 19.63 3.48 5.08
CA ARG A 97 20.41 2.28 4.74
C ARG A 97 20.32 2.01 3.25
N MET A 98 21.40 1.46 2.71
CA MET A 98 21.51 1.09 1.30
C MET A 98 22.30 -0.21 1.17
N LEU A 99 21.79 -1.12 0.35
CA LEU A 99 22.45 -2.36 -0.04
C LEU A 99 22.98 -2.18 -1.46
N LEU A 100 24.31 -2.25 -1.61
CA LEU A 100 25.00 -2.09 -2.90
C LEU A 100 25.50 -3.46 -3.36
N PRO A 101 24.86 -4.13 -4.35
CA PRO A 101 25.27 -5.46 -4.79
C PRO A 101 26.65 -5.45 -5.44
N MET A 102 27.47 -6.47 -5.18
CA MET A 102 28.81 -6.59 -5.82
C MET A 102 28.70 -6.82 -7.33
N LYS A 103 27.55 -7.32 -7.80
CA LYS A 103 27.17 -7.46 -9.21
C LYS A 103 25.87 -6.70 -9.45
N TRP A 104 25.99 -5.46 -9.86
CA TRP A 104 24.86 -4.57 -9.99
C TRP A 104 24.21 -4.65 -11.38
N ASN A 105 22.88 -4.67 -11.45
CA ASN A 105 22.10 -4.72 -12.69
C ASN A 105 21.76 -3.32 -13.27
N GLY A 106 22.29 -2.24 -12.68
CA GLY A 106 22.02 -0.86 -13.11
C GLY A 106 20.68 -0.28 -12.63
N ARG A 107 20.02 -0.93 -11.69
CA ARG A 107 18.71 -0.52 -11.17
C ARG A 107 18.77 -0.21 -9.68
N SER A 108 17.85 0.63 -9.22
CA SER A 108 17.64 0.87 -7.80
C SER A 108 16.16 0.74 -7.42
N VAL A 109 15.88 0.36 -6.19
CA VAL A 109 14.54 0.40 -5.61
C VAL A 109 14.60 1.01 -4.22
N GLN A 110 13.79 2.04 -4.01
CA GLN A 110 13.48 2.61 -2.68
C GLN A 110 12.31 1.85 -2.08
N LEU A 111 12.45 1.40 -0.85
CA LEU A 111 11.38 0.75 -0.12
C LEU A 111 10.74 1.74 0.86
N GLY A 112 9.43 1.88 0.78
CA GLY A 112 8.64 2.71 1.68
C GLY A 112 8.41 2.07 3.05
N GLY A 113 8.03 2.87 4.01
CA GLY A 113 7.79 2.46 5.39
C GLY A 113 6.36 2.01 5.68
N GLY A 114 5.95 2.05 6.95
CA GLY A 114 4.62 1.64 7.40
C GLY A 114 4.15 2.32 8.68
N ALA A 115 2.85 2.48 8.86
CA ALA A 115 2.24 3.22 9.96
C ALA A 115 2.81 4.65 10.06
N ASN A 116 3.36 5.06 11.21
CA ASN A 116 4.04 6.35 11.35
C ASN A 116 5.56 6.25 11.07
N ASN A 117 6.05 5.17 10.44
CA ASN A 117 7.46 4.92 10.17
C ASN A 117 8.34 4.89 11.45
N GLY A 118 9.43 5.64 11.52
CA GLY A 118 10.33 5.70 12.69
C GLY A 118 11.37 4.59 12.74
N SER A 119 11.49 3.80 11.68
CA SER A 119 12.52 2.77 11.48
C SER A 119 12.76 2.50 10.01
N ILE A 120 13.96 2.12 9.65
CA ILE A 120 14.31 1.75 8.27
C ILE A 120 13.61 0.43 7.91
N PRO A 121 12.92 0.34 6.75
CA PRO A 121 12.27 -0.89 6.32
C PRO A 121 13.28 -2.03 6.11
N LYS A 122 12.80 -3.29 6.16
CA LYS A 122 13.67 -4.46 5.93
C LYS A 122 14.06 -4.56 4.47
N LEU A 123 15.25 -4.08 4.11
CA LEU A 123 15.75 -4.02 2.72
C LEU A 123 16.06 -5.40 2.10
N THR A 124 16.22 -6.45 2.90
CA THR A 124 16.42 -7.85 2.47
C THR A 124 15.10 -8.64 2.41
N GLY A 125 13.96 -7.96 2.51
CA GLY A 125 12.63 -8.57 2.42
C GLY A 125 12.07 -8.51 1.01
N THR A 126 10.91 -9.16 0.84
CA THR A 126 10.15 -9.15 -0.42
C THR A 126 9.30 -7.88 -0.61
N GLY A 127 9.29 -6.97 0.37
CA GLY A 127 8.38 -5.83 0.38
C GLY A 127 6.93 -6.24 0.68
N SER A 128 5.98 -5.33 0.48
CA SER A 128 4.55 -5.60 0.62
C SER A 128 4.07 -6.49 -0.53
N VAL A 129 3.41 -7.60 -0.22
CA VAL A 129 2.85 -8.59 -1.18
C VAL A 129 3.84 -9.07 -2.26
N GLY A 130 5.14 -8.90 -2.03
CA GLY A 130 6.17 -9.28 -3.00
C GLY A 130 6.56 -10.75 -2.90
N GLY A 131 6.92 -11.35 -4.05
CA GLY A 131 7.51 -12.68 -4.18
C GLY A 131 9.01 -12.66 -4.47
N GLU A 132 9.62 -11.48 -4.59
CA GLU A 132 11.01 -11.30 -5.03
C GLU A 132 11.81 -10.50 -4.00
N ILE A 133 13.08 -10.85 -3.84
CA ILE A 133 14.04 -10.11 -3.02
C ILE A 133 14.93 -9.29 -3.96
N ALA A 134 14.81 -7.98 -3.91
CA ALA A 134 15.43 -7.08 -4.88
C ALA A 134 16.97 -7.16 -4.89
N ILE A 135 17.60 -7.30 -3.70
CA ILE A 135 19.07 -7.43 -3.61
C ILE A 135 19.58 -8.70 -4.30
N ASP A 136 18.82 -9.81 -4.24
CA ASP A 136 19.21 -11.07 -4.88
C ASP A 136 19.11 -10.99 -6.42
N LYS A 137 18.35 -10.03 -6.92
CA LYS A 137 18.26 -9.70 -8.34
C LYS A 137 19.26 -8.63 -8.80
N GLY A 138 20.18 -8.23 -7.94
CA GLY A 138 21.22 -7.26 -8.24
C GLY A 138 20.77 -5.80 -8.25
N TYR A 139 19.65 -5.45 -7.61
CA TYR A 139 19.24 -4.07 -7.43
C TYR A 139 20.03 -3.38 -6.32
N VAL A 140 20.31 -2.10 -6.45
CA VAL A 140 20.57 -1.24 -5.29
C VAL A 140 19.26 -1.08 -4.55
N VAL A 141 19.22 -1.49 -3.27
CA VAL A 141 18.02 -1.42 -2.43
C VAL A 141 18.26 -0.42 -1.31
N TYR A 142 17.36 0.53 -1.09
CA TYR A 142 17.53 1.54 -0.05
C TYR A 142 16.20 1.96 0.59
N GLY A 143 16.30 2.57 1.75
CA GLY A 143 15.18 3.13 2.48
C GLY A 143 15.69 3.87 3.71
N ASP A 144 14.80 4.57 4.38
CA ASP A 144 15.09 5.43 5.53
C ASP A 144 13.97 5.36 6.58
N ASP A 145 14.17 6.03 7.70
CA ASP A 145 13.23 6.08 8.83
C ASP A 145 12.24 7.26 8.77
N SER A 146 12.24 8.01 7.68
CA SER A 146 11.48 9.25 7.44
C SER A 146 11.81 10.43 8.36
N GLY A 147 13.00 10.43 8.95
CA GLY A 147 13.52 11.56 9.74
C GLY A 147 13.07 11.60 11.18
N HIS A 148 12.75 10.44 11.75
CA HIS A 148 12.58 10.26 13.18
C HIS A 148 12.79 8.79 13.56
N GLN A 149 13.11 8.54 14.84
CA GLN A 149 13.29 7.19 15.37
C GLN A 149 12.24 6.93 16.44
N ALA A 150 11.57 5.78 16.36
CA ALA A 150 10.53 5.38 17.30
C ALA A 150 10.64 3.89 17.66
N GLU A 151 10.36 3.54 18.93
CA GLU A 151 10.27 2.14 19.36
C GLU A 151 8.98 1.48 18.85
N SER A 152 7.94 2.27 18.62
CA SER A 152 6.66 1.84 18.06
C SER A 152 6.33 2.66 16.82
N SER A 153 6.03 2.00 15.73
CA SER A 153 5.53 2.66 14.51
C SER A 153 4.16 3.33 14.69
N MET A 154 3.52 3.19 15.85
CA MET A 154 2.29 3.90 16.20
C MET A 154 2.54 5.23 16.92
N ASP A 155 3.78 5.51 17.33
CA ASP A 155 4.13 6.79 17.96
C ASP A 155 4.03 7.93 16.93
N ALA A 156 3.15 8.90 17.22
CA ALA A 156 2.91 10.09 16.41
C ALA A 156 3.60 11.34 17.00
N SER A 157 4.23 11.24 18.18
CA SER A 157 4.74 12.39 18.94
C SER A 157 5.86 13.16 18.25
N PHE A 158 6.60 12.51 17.34
CA PHE A 158 7.64 13.16 16.51
C PHE A 158 7.10 14.33 15.70
N ALA A 159 5.82 14.28 15.32
CA ALA A 159 5.15 15.33 14.56
C ALA A 159 5.02 16.65 15.33
N SER A 160 5.39 16.70 16.61
CA SER A 160 5.55 17.94 17.38
C SER A 160 6.73 18.80 16.87
N ASN A 161 7.68 18.20 16.12
CA ASN A 161 8.73 18.92 15.41
C ASN A 161 8.36 19.08 13.93
N ASP A 162 8.31 20.31 13.43
CA ASP A 162 7.83 20.62 12.08
C ASP A 162 8.75 20.06 10.97
N GLU A 163 10.09 20.03 11.15
CA GLU A 163 10.99 19.43 10.16
C GLU A 163 10.84 17.91 10.13
N ALA A 164 10.71 17.27 11.30
CA ALA A 164 10.45 15.82 11.37
C ALA A 164 9.12 15.47 10.69
N LEU A 165 8.08 16.27 10.90
CA LEU A 165 6.80 16.11 10.24
C LEU A 165 6.88 16.30 8.73
N SER A 166 7.54 17.38 8.26
CA SER A 166 7.74 17.62 6.82
C SER A 166 8.59 16.53 6.15
N ASN A 167 9.58 16.00 6.88
CA ASN A 167 10.31 14.81 6.41
C ASN A 167 9.36 13.62 6.26
N TYR A 168 8.61 13.25 7.31
CA TYR A 168 7.65 12.13 7.28
C TYR A 168 6.63 12.27 6.16
N THR A 169 6.13 13.47 5.89
CA THR A 169 5.09 13.67 4.87
C THR A 169 5.60 13.42 3.46
N ARG A 170 6.79 13.94 3.10
CA ARG A 170 7.32 13.78 1.73
C ARG A 170 8.81 13.99 1.56
N LEU A 171 9.47 14.87 2.39
CA LEU A 171 10.81 15.34 2.04
C LEU A 171 11.88 14.26 2.20
N HIS A 172 11.68 13.28 3.09
CA HIS A 172 12.61 12.15 3.25
C HIS A 172 12.79 11.38 1.94
N LEU A 173 11.73 11.23 1.14
CA LEU A 173 11.73 10.44 -0.11
C LEU A 173 12.81 10.91 -1.08
N ILE A 174 12.78 12.21 -1.39
CA ILE A 174 13.73 12.78 -2.36
C ILE A 174 15.11 12.99 -1.73
N LYS A 175 15.21 13.23 -0.41
CA LYS A 175 16.50 13.32 0.29
C LYS A 175 17.23 11.97 0.27
N ALA A 176 16.53 10.87 0.56
CA ALA A 176 17.11 9.52 0.47
C ALA A 176 17.46 9.13 -0.98
N TYR A 177 16.63 9.51 -1.95
CA TYR A 177 16.93 9.36 -3.38
C TYR A 177 18.23 10.08 -3.77
N ASP A 178 18.42 11.33 -3.33
CA ASP A 178 19.63 12.10 -3.63
C ASP A 178 20.88 11.46 -3.00
N ALA A 179 20.76 11.00 -1.74
CA ALA A 179 21.83 10.25 -1.08
C ALA A 179 22.17 8.98 -1.84
N MET A 180 21.16 8.24 -2.31
CA MET A 180 21.35 7.03 -3.13
C MET A 180 22.09 7.36 -4.42
N CYS A 181 21.67 8.35 -5.18
CA CYS A 181 22.33 8.74 -6.43
C CYS A 181 23.80 9.10 -6.19
N TYR A 182 24.10 9.89 -5.13
CA TYR A 182 25.45 10.31 -4.82
C TYR A 182 26.37 9.14 -4.43
N VAL A 183 25.90 8.26 -3.55
CA VAL A 183 26.69 7.10 -3.07
C VAL A 183 26.87 6.07 -4.19
N THR A 184 25.82 5.81 -4.98
CA THR A 184 25.87 4.88 -6.11
C THR A 184 26.86 5.36 -7.17
N ASN A 185 26.82 6.65 -7.53
CA ASN A 185 27.78 7.25 -8.44
C ASN A 185 29.22 7.18 -7.91
N ALA A 186 29.42 7.41 -6.61
CA ALA A 186 30.75 7.25 -6.01
C ALA A 186 31.24 5.80 -6.08
N PHE A 187 30.38 4.82 -5.80
CA PHE A 187 30.76 3.40 -5.69
C PHE A 187 30.93 2.70 -7.03
N TYR A 188 30.01 2.96 -8.01
CA TYR A 188 30.04 2.31 -9.33
C TYR A 188 30.51 3.20 -10.48
N GLY A 189 30.71 4.52 -10.23
CA GLY A 189 31.09 5.49 -11.27
C GLY A 189 29.91 5.96 -12.14
N GLN A 190 28.68 5.58 -11.78
CA GLN A 190 27.45 5.99 -12.48
C GLN A 190 26.21 5.89 -11.57
N GLU A 191 25.14 6.58 -11.96
CA GLU A 191 23.82 6.47 -11.33
C GLU A 191 23.00 5.29 -11.91
N PRO A 192 21.93 4.84 -11.21
CA PRO A 192 21.01 3.85 -11.76
C PRO A 192 20.37 4.31 -13.09
N VAL A 193 20.24 3.36 -14.02
CA VAL A 193 19.55 3.59 -15.29
C VAL A 193 18.03 3.64 -15.09
N PHE A 194 17.50 2.74 -14.23
CA PHE A 194 16.11 2.74 -13.81
C PHE A 194 16.02 2.85 -12.29
N LYS A 195 15.11 3.68 -11.83
CA LYS A 195 14.90 4.01 -10.42
C LYS A 195 13.46 3.71 -10.05
N PHE A 196 13.28 2.71 -9.17
CA PHE A 196 11.98 2.21 -8.74
C PHE A 196 11.67 2.65 -7.31
N PHE A 197 10.37 2.67 -7.01
CA PHE A 197 9.85 2.76 -5.66
C PHE A 197 8.85 1.64 -5.41
N ALA A 198 8.85 1.06 -4.21
CA ALA A 198 7.87 0.06 -3.81
C ALA A 198 7.46 0.26 -2.35
N GLY A 199 6.16 0.35 -2.10
CA GLY A 199 5.66 0.48 -0.73
C GLY A 199 4.19 0.15 -0.58
N GLY A 200 3.81 -0.22 0.65
CA GLY A 200 2.43 -0.51 1.03
C GLY A 200 1.98 0.32 2.23
N SER A 201 0.67 0.55 2.38
CA SER A 201 0.13 1.36 3.48
C SER A 201 0.66 2.81 3.44
N THR A 202 1.37 3.25 4.48
CA THR A 202 2.11 4.52 4.44
C THR A 202 3.13 4.54 3.30
N GLY A 203 3.86 3.43 3.07
CA GLY A 203 4.73 3.30 1.90
C GLY A 203 3.99 3.37 0.56
N GLY A 204 2.70 3.00 0.52
CA GLY A 204 1.82 3.23 -0.62
C GLY A 204 1.50 4.73 -0.81
N ARG A 205 1.27 5.47 0.29
CA ARG A 205 1.15 6.94 0.26
C ARG A 205 2.43 7.58 -0.30
N GLU A 206 3.58 7.14 0.20
CA GLU A 206 4.90 7.55 -0.27
C GLU A 206 5.11 7.22 -1.77
N ALA A 207 4.62 6.06 -2.23
CA ALA A 207 4.64 5.69 -3.65
C ALA A 207 3.87 6.69 -4.52
N LEU A 208 2.70 7.15 -4.07
CA LEU A 208 1.92 8.16 -4.78
C LEU A 208 2.60 9.54 -4.74
N GLU A 209 3.23 9.93 -3.62
CA GLU A 209 4.06 11.13 -3.56
C GLU A 209 5.23 11.05 -4.57
N CYS A 210 5.89 9.90 -4.67
CA CYS A 210 6.92 9.68 -5.68
C CYS A 210 6.38 9.82 -7.11
N ALA A 211 5.15 9.36 -7.37
CA ALA A 211 4.54 9.45 -8.70
C ALA A 211 4.03 10.85 -9.05
N THR A 212 3.45 11.57 -8.09
CA THR A 212 2.76 12.85 -8.36
C THR A 212 3.66 14.06 -8.11
N THR A 213 4.41 14.07 -6.99
CA THR A 213 5.28 15.20 -6.62
C THR A 213 6.69 15.05 -7.20
N TYR A 214 7.22 13.83 -7.25
CA TYR A 214 8.58 13.53 -7.70
C TYR A 214 8.64 12.71 -8.99
N GLY A 215 7.56 12.70 -9.79
CA GLY A 215 7.36 11.82 -10.93
C GLY A 215 8.47 11.80 -11.98
N LYS A 216 9.18 12.92 -12.16
CA LYS A 216 10.32 13.02 -13.09
C LYS A 216 11.58 12.24 -12.65
N TYR A 217 11.61 11.73 -11.41
CA TYR A 217 12.79 11.05 -10.84
C TYR A 217 12.63 9.52 -10.76
N TYR A 218 11.40 9.00 -10.90
CA TYR A 218 11.12 7.56 -10.80
C TYR A 218 10.60 7.03 -12.12
N ASP A 219 11.09 5.85 -12.50
CA ASP A 219 10.71 5.18 -13.74
C ASP A 219 9.58 4.17 -13.51
N GLY A 220 9.58 3.46 -12.37
CA GLY A 220 8.59 2.47 -12.04
C GLY A 220 8.19 2.51 -10.56
N ILE A 221 6.90 2.40 -10.30
CA ILE A 221 6.35 2.49 -8.95
C ILE A 221 5.39 1.34 -8.69
N PHE A 222 5.61 0.62 -7.58
CA PHE A 222 4.63 -0.30 -7.02
C PHE A 222 3.96 0.37 -5.81
N CYS A 223 2.68 0.66 -5.94
CA CYS A 223 1.85 1.30 -4.93
C CYS A 223 0.82 0.30 -4.40
N CYS A 224 1.02 -0.19 -3.20
CA CYS A 224 0.17 -1.20 -2.57
C CYS A 224 -0.66 -0.55 -1.45
N GLU A 225 -1.98 -0.64 -1.56
CA GLU A 225 -2.92 -0.26 -0.51
C GLU A 225 -2.59 1.09 0.17
N PRO A 226 -2.48 2.19 -0.60
CA PRO A 226 -1.97 3.46 -0.08
C PRO A 226 -2.90 4.14 0.91
N ALA A 227 -2.33 4.66 1.99
CA ALA A 227 -2.99 5.59 2.91
C ALA A 227 -3.09 7.00 2.31
N SER A 228 -3.58 7.13 1.08
CA SER A 228 -3.49 8.35 0.26
C SER A 228 -4.42 9.47 0.69
N ASN A 229 -5.63 9.13 1.15
CA ASN A 229 -6.61 10.08 1.68
C ASN A 229 -6.38 10.20 3.20
N TYR A 230 -5.22 10.72 3.60
CA TYR A 230 -4.71 10.58 4.96
C TYR A 230 -5.61 11.25 6.01
N VAL A 231 -6.10 12.46 5.73
CA VAL A 231 -6.99 13.17 6.67
C VAL A 231 -8.38 12.54 6.69
N LEU A 232 -8.95 12.20 5.53
CA LEU A 232 -10.29 11.59 5.48
C LEU A 232 -10.35 10.24 6.19
N ILE A 233 -9.32 9.39 6.07
CA ILE A 233 -9.30 8.11 6.80
C ILE A 233 -9.15 8.32 8.32
N ARG A 234 -8.45 9.37 8.78
CA ARG A 234 -8.36 9.69 10.21
C ARG A 234 -9.68 10.22 10.75
N MET A 235 -10.36 11.08 9.99
CA MET A 235 -11.74 11.49 10.30
C MET A 235 -12.69 10.28 10.34
N TRP A 236 -12.56 9.35 9.38
CA TRP A 236 -13.35 8.11 9.41
C TRP A 236 -13.08 7.30 10.69
N GLY A 237 -11.83 7.17 11.11
CA GLY A 237 -11.47 6.53 12.38
C GLY A 237 -12.11 7.21 13.59
N ALA A 238 -12.19 8.53 13.61
CA ALA A 238 -12.87 9.30 14.63
C ALA A 238 -14.40 9.05 14.62
N ILE A 239 -15.03 9.13 13.45
CA ILE A 239 -16.48 8.90 13.27
C ILE A 239 -16.86 7.46 13.62
N LEU A 240 -16.03 6.47 13.25
CA LEU A 240 -16.22 5.08 13.64
C LEU A 240 -16.12 4.91 15.16
N SER A 241 -15.12 5.55 15.79
CA SER A 241 -14.99 5.53 17.25
C SER A 241 -16.21 6.16 17.94
N GLN A 242 -16.75 7.25 17.40
CA GLN A 242 -18.00 7.84 17.87
C GLN A 242 -19.18 6.85 17.76
N ALA A 243 -19.31 6.13 16.64
CA ALA A 243 -20.38 5.15 16.46
C ALA A 243 -20.26 3.98 17.45
N VAL A 244 -19.02 3.50 17.69
CA VAL A 244 -18.74 2.44 18.66
C VAL A 244 -19.03 2.89 20.10
N TYR A 245 -18.67 4.14 20.46
CA TYR A 245 -18.73 4.67 21.82
C TYR A 245 -19.87 5.69 22.08
N GLU A 246 -20.86 5.80 21.20
CA GLU A 246 -21.93 6.82 21.22
C GLU A 246 -22.64 6.94 22.57
N SER A 247 -22.79 5.83 23.27
CA SER A 247 -23.41 5.79 24.59
C SER A 247 -22.41 5.47 25.71
N TYR A 248 -21.14 5.76 25.51
CA TYR A 248 -20.13 5.58 26.56
C TYR A 248 -20.48 6.41 27.78
N ASP A 249 -20.65 5.73 28.90
CA ASP A 249 -20.91 6.30 30.22
C ASP A 249 -19.82 5.78 31.16
N ALA A 250 -18.93 6.66 31.59
CA ALA A 250 -17.82 6.32 32.49
C ALA A 250 -18.28 5.67 33.81
N GLU A 251 -19.52 5.94 34.24
CA GLU A 251 -20.10 5.30 35.44
C GLU A 251 -20.62 3.88 35.14
N LYS A 252 -20.88 3.57 33.90
CA LYS A 252 -21.39 2.26 33.44
C LYS A 252 -20.33 1.44 32.68
N TYR A 253 -19.10 1.82 32.78
CA TYR A 253 -18.00 1.04 32.25
C TYR A 253 -18.20 -0.47 32.48
N PRO A 254 -18.21 -1.33 31.48
CA PRO A 254 -17.56 -1.27 30.16
C PRO A 254 -18.55 -1.22 28.97
N TYR A 255 -19.56 -0.44 28.95
CA TYR A 255 -20.59 -0.51 27.91
C TYR A 255 -20.46 0.55 26.82
N SER A 256 -20.26 0.08 25.60
CA SER A 256 -20.40 0.80 24.34
C SER A 256 -21.52 0.11 23.57
N ASP A 257 -22.64 0.79 23.33
CA ASP A 257 -23.82 0.18 22.69
C ASP A 257 -23.57 -0.16 21.21
N GLY A 258 -22.61 0.53 20.58
CA GLY A 258 -22.24 0.31 19.17
C GLY A 258 -21.20 -0.77 18.96
N PHE A 259 -20.57 -1.26 20.02
CA PHE A 259 -19.54 -2.30 19.91
C PHE A 259 -20.15 -3.66 19.50
N ILE A 260 -19.46 -4.35 18.62
CA ILE A 260 -19.74 -5.74 18.24
C ILE A 260 -18.52 -6.56 18.63
N ASP A 261 -18.71 -7.56 19.47
CA ASP A 261 -17.61 -8.37 19.98
C ASP A 261 -16.90 -9.16 18.86
N GLU A 262 -15.64 -9.50 19.10
CA GLU A 262 -14.76 -10.14 18.13
C GLU A 262 -15.32 -11.48 17.61
N ASP A 263 -15.99 -12.27 18.48
CA ASP A 263 -16.57 -13.56 18.08
C ASP A 263 -17.77 -13.34 17.15
N THR A 264 -18.60 -12.34 17.41
CA THR A 264 -19.72 -11.95 16.53
C THR A 264 -19.20 -11.40 15.20
N VAL A 265 -18.17 -10.56 15.19
CA VAL A 265 -17.52 -10.05 13.96
C VAL A 265 -17.00 -11.22 13.14
N LYS A 266 -16.25 -12.14 13.72
CA LYS A 266 -15.74 -13.35 13.03
C LYS A 266 -16.85 -14.22 12.47
N ALA A 267 -17.95 -14.36 13.23
CA ALA A 267 -19.10 -15.15 12.77
C ALA A 267 -19.82 -14.49 11.59
N ILE A 268 -19.94 -13.15 11.57
CA ILE A 268 -20.47 -12.39 10.43
C ILE A 268 -19.58 -12.56 9.19
N GLN A 269 -18.27 -12.45 9.36
CA GLN A 269 -17.31 -12.67 8.26
C GLN A 269 -17.39 -14.09 7.70
N ALA A 270 -17.46 -15.10 8.56
CA ALA A 270 -17.62 -16.49 8.14
C ALA A 270 -18.94 -16.72 7.39
N ASP A 271 -20.03 -16.09 7.83
CA ASP A 271 -21.33 -16.17 7.14
C ASP A 271 -21.28 -15.50 5.76
N ALA A 272 -20.56 -14.36 5.62
CA ALA A 272 -20.37 -13.70 4.33
C ALA A 272 -19.59 -14.59 3.36
N VAL A 273 -18.48 -15.15 3.81
CA VAL A 273 -17.71 -16.11 3.00
C VAL A 273 -18.58 -17.31 2.62
N ALA A 274 -19.27 -17.95 3.56
CA ALA A 274 -20.13 -19.10 3.27
C ALA A 274 -21.26 -18.79 2.28
N LEU A 275 -21.72 -17.53 2.21
CA LEU A 275 -22.76 -17.10 1.28
C LEU A 275 -22.23 -16.80 -0.13
N TYR A 276 -21.02 -16.28 -0.24
CA TYR A 276 -20.51 -15.70 -1.50
C TYR A 276 -19.37 -16.48 -2.15
N ASP A 277 -18.68 -17.35 -1.41
CA ASP A 277 -17.51 -18.10 -1.85
C ASP A 277 -17.76 -18.85 -3.18
N GLY A 278 -18.84 -19.60 -3.25
CA GLY A 278 -19.18 -20.35 -4.48
C GLY A 278 -19.66 -19.53 -5.68
N LEU A 279 -19.76 -18.18 -5.58
CA LEU A 279 -20.27 -17.33 -6.68
C LEU A 279 -19.25 -17.13 -7.82
N ASP A 280 -18.02 -17.49 -7.63
CA ASP A 280 -16.97 -17.48 -8.64
C ASP A 280 -16.70 -18.88 -9.26
N GLY A 281 -17.42 -19.94 -8.78
CA GLY A 281 -17.38 -21.30 -9.30
C GLY A 281 -16.64 -22.29 -8.40
N ILE A 282 -16.05 -21.87 -7.29
CA ILE A 282 -15.35 -22.71 -6.34
C ILE A 282 -15.63 -22.27 -4.89
N GLU A 283 -15.58 -23.22 -3.93
CA GLU A 283 -15.62 -22.93 -2.50
C GLU A 283 -14.21 -23.14 -1.93
N ASP A 284 -13.37 -22.10 -1.95
CA ASP A 284 -11.97 -22.13 -1.51
C ASP A 284 -11.65 -21.15 -0.37
N GLY A 285 -12.66 -20.45 0.14
CA GLY A 285 -12.56 -19.45 1.20
C GLY A 285 -12.26 -18.04 0.68
N ILE A 286 -12.26 -17.82 -0.63
CA ILE A 286 -11.96 -16.55 -1.28
C ILE A 286 -13.17 -16.06 -2.09
N VAL A 287 -13.77 -14.94 -1.72
CA VAL A 287 -14.87 -14.33 -2.46
C VAL A 287 -14.33 -13.55 -3.64
N SER A 288 -14.18 -14.18 -4.81
CA SER A 288 -13.61 -13.54 -6.01
C SER A 288 -14.64 -12.74 -6.81
N ASN A 289 -15.92 -13.12 -6.80
CA ASN A 289 -16.99 -12.35 -7.44
C ASN A 289 -17.51 -11.23 -6.51
N ILE A 290 -16.67 -10.21 -6.31
CA ILE A 290 -16.95 -9.07 -5.44
C ILE A 290 -18.22 -8.30 -5.84
N TYR A 291 -18.56 -8.30 -7.14
CA TYR A 291 -19.74 -7.61 -7.68
C TYR A 291 -21.05 -8.27 -7.27
N ALA A 292 -21.10 -9.61 -7.34
CA ALA A 292 -22.27 -10.36 -6.89
C ALA A 292 -22.45 -10.29 -5.37
N ALA A 293 -21.36 -10.31 -4.61
CA ALA A 293 -21.38 -10.12 -3.16
C ALA A 293 -21.96 -8.73 -2.82
N ARG A 294 -21.44 -7.66 -3.44
CA ARG A 294 -21.93 -6.28 -3.24
C ARG A 294 -23.40 -6.12 -3.59
N ALA A 295 -23.86 -6.70 -4.70
CA ALA A 295 -25.27 -6.63 -5.12
C ALA A 295 -26.23 -7.32 -4.10
N ASN A 296 -25.75 -8.25 -3.29
CA ASN A 296 -26.55 -8.96 -2.27
C ASN A 296 -26.35 -8.43 -0.84
N ARG A 297 -25.51 -7.44 -0.64
CA ARG A 297 -25.08 -6.92 0.68
C ARG A 297 -26.26 -6.56 1.59
N ASP A 298 -27.27 -5.86 1.09
CA ASP A 298 -28.42 -5.42 1.89
C ASP A 298 -29.29 -6.59 2.38
N ASN A 299 -29.38 -7.67 1.59
CA ASN A 299 -30.07 -8.88 2.03
C ASN A 299 -29.25 -9.60 3.10
N PHE A 300 -27.94 -9.66 2.95
CA PHE A 300 -27.06 -10.23 3.96
C PHE A 300 -27.11 -9.45 5.27
N LEU A 301 -27.09 -8.11 5.23
CA LEU A 301 -27.25 -7.26 6.43
C LEU A 301 -28.55 -7.57 7.18
N LYS A 302 -29.67 -7.79 6.49
CA LYS A 302 -30.94 -8.20 7.13
C LYS A 302 -30.81 -9.57 7.81
N GLN A 303 -30.17 -10.54 7.14
CA GLN A 303 -30.00 -11.89 7.70
C GLN A 303 -29.15 -11.89 8.98
N ILE A 304 -28.01 -11.19 8.98
CA ILE A 304 -27.14 -11.12 10.18
C ILE A 304 -27.78 -10.30 11.30
N THR A 305 -28.56 -9.28 10.96
CA THR A 305 -29.33 -8.49 11.96
C THR A 305 -30.28 -9.40 12.73
N GLU A 306 -31.03 -10.25 12.03
CA GLU A 306 -31.95 -11.20 12.65
C GLU A 306 -31.18 -12.31 13.41
N LYS A 307 -30.13 -12.87 12.78
CA LYS A 307 -29.37 -14.00 13.33
C LYS A 307 -28.65 -13.64 14.64
N TYR A 308 -28.01 -12.49 14.68
CA TYR A 308 -27.20 -12.03 15.83
C TYR A 308 -27.94 -11.06 16.76
N GLY A 309 -29.15 -10.64 16.41
CA GLY A 309 -29.93 -9.69 17.20
C GLY A 309 -29.28 -8.31 17.30
N LEU A 310 -28.67 -7.84 16.22
CA LEU A 310 -27.94 -6.58 16.20
C LEU A 310 -28.82 -5.39 16.57
N THR A 311 -28.34 -4.55 17.49
CA THR A 311 -29.02 -3.34 17.96
C THR A 311 -28.93 -2.20 16.93
N LYS A 312 -29.68 -1.13 17.13
CA LYS A 312 -29.58 0.07 16.28
C LYS A 312 -28.20 0.73 16.36
N ALA A 313 -27.57 0.72 17.53
CA ALA A 313 -26.24 1.27 17.70
C ALA A 313 -25.18 0.43 16.94
N GLN A 314 -25.26 -0.90 17.03
CA GLN A 314 -24.39 -1.80 16.27
C GLN A 314 -24.61 -1.69 14.75
N LEU A 315 -25.86 -1.51 14.31
CA LEU A 315 -26.15 -1.25 12.89
C LEU A 315 -25.58 0.08 12.42
N LYS A 316 -25.54 1.13 13.26
CA LYS A 316 -24.85 2.38 12.95
C LYS A 316 -23.33 2.18 12.80
N THR A 317 -22.72 1.37 13.67
CA THR A 317 -21.30 1.03 13.53
C THR A 317 -21.03 0.31 12.21
N ILE A 318 -21.86 -0.67 11.85
CA ILE A 318 -21.75 -1.38 10.54
C ILE A 318 -21.95 -0.40 9.39
N ASP A 319 -22.91 0.51 9.47
CA ASP A 319 -23.17 1.51 8.41
C ASP A 319 -21.96 2.41 8.18
N VAL A 320 -21.35 2.94 9.25
CA VAL A 320 -20.12 3.74 9.13
C VAL A 320 -18.97 2.89 8.59
N TYR A 321 -18.87 1.62 8.98
CA TYR A 321 -17.82 0.74 8.50
C TYR A 321 -17.95 0.44 7.00
N GLU A 322 -19.14 0.10 6.55
CA GLU A 322 -19.44 -0.34 5.18
C GLU A 322 -19.59 0.80 4.17
N ASN A 323 -20.20 1.90 4.59
CA ASN A 323 -20.55 3.01 3.69
C ASN A 323 -19.61 4.20 3.82
N GLY A 324 -18.80 4.25 4.90
CA GLY A 324 -17.97 5.42 5.18
C GLY A 324 -18.81 6.64 5.55
N TYR A 325 -18.45 7.81 5.02
CA TYR A 325 -19.15 9.06 5.28
C TYR A 325 -18.97 10.05 4.12
N THR A 326 -19.88 11.02 4.04
CA THR A 326 -19.82 12.14 3.09
C THR A 326 -19.98 13.44 3.86
N LEU A 327 -19.18 14.45 3.50
CA LEU A 327 -19.15 15.79 4.09
C LEU A 327 -19.92 16.77 3.20
N ASP A 328 -20.48 17.83 3.80
CA ASP A 328 -21.08 18.95 3.09
C ASP A 328 -20.03 19.91 2.49
N TYR A 329 -18.73 19.70 2.80
CA TYR A 329 -17.60 20.47 2.32
C TYR A 329 -16.53 19.55 1.72
N ALA A 330 -15.73 20.10 0.81
CA ALA A 330 -14.60 19.37 0.24
C ALA A 330 -13.31 19.67 1.01
N MET A 331 -12.44 18.66 1.14
CA MET A 331 -11.07 18.82 1.62
C MET A 331 -10.23 19.59 0.60
N ALA A 332 -9.00 20.00 0.97
CA ALA A 332 -8.11 20.75 0.09
C ALA A 332 -7.85 20.07 -1.26
N ASN A 333 -7.85 18.74 -1.28
CA ASN A 333 -7.71 17.91 -2.49
C ASN A 333 -8.98 17.76 -3.34
N GLY A 334 -10.09 18.42 -2.95
CA GLY A 334 -11.38 18.39 -3.63
C GLY A 334 -12.30 17.21 -3.26
N MET A 335 -11.85 16.26 -2.45
CA MET A 335 -12.65 15.12 -1.99
C MET A 335 -13.52 15.50 -0.79
N ASN A 336 -14.75 14.98 -0.75
CA ASN A 336 -15.68 15.21 0.35
C ASN A 336 -16.25 13.91 0.95
N ALA A 337 -15.72 12.76 0.56
CA ALA A 337 -16.19 11.48 1.05
C ALA A 337 -15.01 10.51 1.30
N TYR A 338 -15.18 9.63 2.27
CA TYR A 338 -14.37 8.44 2.44
C TYR A 338 -15.27 7.23 2.32
N HIS A 339 -15.02 6.38 1.34
CA HIS A 339 -15.78 5.17 1.08
C HIS A 339 -15.40 4.08 2.08
N GLY A 340 -16.41 3.36 2.56
CA GLY A 340 -16.25 2.32 3.55
C GLY A 340 -15.59 1.04 3.01
N TYR A 341 -15.69 -0.02 3.77
CA TYR A 341 -14.98 -1.28 3.54
C TYR A 341 -15.91 -2.36 2.96
N SER A 342 -15.41 -3.58 2.87
CA SER A 342 -16.08 -4.71 2.22
C SER A 342 -16.44 -5.84 3.19
N ALA A 343 -16.65 -5.54 4.49
CA ALA A 343 -16.86 -6.55 5.52
C ALA A 343 -18.11 -7.41 5.28
N LEU A 344 -19.18 -6.82 4.74
CA LEU A 344 -20.40 -7.54 4.37
C LEU A 344 -20.28 -8.28 3.02
N GLU A 345 -19.16 -8.20 2.36
CA GLU A 345 -18.87 -8.79 1.05
C GLU A 345 -17.70 -9.79 1.13
N GLY A 346 -17.44 -10.36 2.31
CA GLY A 346 -16.35 -11.27 2.56
C GLY A 346 -15.02 -10.63 2.94
N GLY A 347 -14.97 -9.30 3.08
CA GLY A 347 -13.82 -8.57 3.60
C GLY A 347 -13.65 -8.68 5.11
N ALA A 348 -12.61 -8.04 5.63
CA ALA A 348 -12.34 -8.02 7.06
C ALA A 348 -12.94 -6.78 7.76
N MET A 349 -13.32 -6.93 9.04
CA MET A 349 -13.72 -5.86 9.92
C MET A 349 -12.95 -5.99 11.25
N ASP A 350 -12.44 -4.88 11.77
CA ASP A 350 -11.74 -4.83 13.04
C ASP A 350 -12.27 -3.68 13.90
N LEU A 351 -13.00 -4.06 14.95
CA LEU A 351 -13.52 -3.13 15.96
C LEU A 351 -12.74 -3.22 17.27
N GLY A 352 -11.62 -3.95 17.28
CA GLY A 352 -10.82 -4.22 18.46
C GLY A 352 -11.39 -5.33 19.36
N PRO A 353 -10.60 -5.78 20.36
CA PRO A 353 -10.94 -6.94 21.18
C PRO A 353 -11.94 -6.65 22.29
N ASP A 354 -12.27 -5.40 22.59
CA ASP A 354 -12.82 -4.98 23.85
C ASP A 354 -13.68 -3.71 23.69
N PRO A 355 -14.90 -3.62 24.27
CA PRO A 355 -15.76 -2.44 24.13
C PRO A 355 -15.26 -1.23 24.91
N VAL A 356 -14.16 -1.37 25.62
CA VAL A 356 -13.69 -0.38 26.57
C VAL A 356 -12.59 0.46 25.96
N PRO A 357 -12.78 1.79 25.81
CA PRO A 357 -11.65 2.66 25.60
C PRO A 357 -10.72 2.53 26.81
N ARG A 358 -9.43 2.33 26.55
CA ARG A 358 -8.45 2.24 27.64
C ARG A 358 -8.42 3.54 28.43
N GLU A 359 -8.33 3.42 29.74
CA GLU A 359 -8.20 4.59 30.61
C GLU A 359 -6.78 5.17 30.55
N PRO A 360 -6.64 6.47 30.49
CA PRO A 360 -7.68 7.47 30.27
C PRO A 360 -8.18 7.46 28.80
N LEU A 361 -9.44 7.83 28.57
CA LEU A 361 -10.10 7.94 27.26
C LEU A 361 -9.30 8.68 26.17
N ASP A 362 -8.24 9.37 26.59
CA ASP A 362 -7.42 10.24 25.78
C ASP A 362 -6.24 9.55 25.09
N THR A 363 -5.97 8.24 25.31
CA THR A 363 -4.68 7.69 24.90
C THR A 363 -4.73 6.49 23.98
N THR A 364 -5.77 5.65 23.99
CA THR A 364 -5.83 4.49 23.09
C THR A 364 -7.25 4.01 22.86
N TYR A 365 -7.68 4.05 21.62
CA TYR A 365 -8.91 3.41 21.19
C TYR A 365 -8.61 1.97 20.78
N ASN A 366 -9.47 1.03 21.18
CA ASN A 366 -9.31 -0.36 20.76
C ASN A 366 -9.66 -0.58 19.28
N VAL A 367 -10.46 0.31 18.69
CA VAL A 367 -10.74 0.31 17.26
C VAL A 367 -9.48 0.65 16.48
N HIS A 368 -9.08 -0.21 15.58
CA HIS A 368 -7.85 -0.09 14.78
C HIS A 368 -7.62 1.32 14.20
N HIS A 369 -8.66 1.91 13.60
CA HIS A 369 -8.58 3.24 13.01
C HIS A 369 -8.72 4.37 14.02
N GLY A 370 -9.39 4.13 15.16
CA GLY A 370 -9.50 5.10 16.25
C GLY A 370 -8.15 5.38 16.89
N ASP A 371 -7.37 4.35 17.18
CA ASP A 371 -6.02 4.48 17.73
C ASP A 371 -5.09 5.30 16.81
N ARG A 372 -5.13 5.02 15.50
CA ARG A 372 -4.37 5.78 14.51
C ARG A 372 -4.85 7.22 14.35
N ALA A 373 -6.15 7.44 14.42
CA ALA A 373 -6.73 8.77 14.32
C ALA A 373 -6.35 9.62 15.55
N ASP A 374 -6.37 9.06 16.74
CA ASP A 374 -6.04 9.76 17.99
C ASP A 374 -4.65 10.38 17.93
N GLY A 375 -3.62 9.60 17.59
CA GLY A 375 -2.25 10.10 17.47
C GLY A 375 -2.10 11.19 16.40
N VAL A 376 -2.76 11.02 15.25
CA VAL A 376 -2.69 12.02 14.16
C VAL A 376 -3.43 13.30 14.55
N PHE A 377 -4.60 13.21 15.15
CA PHE A 377 -5.29 14.43 15.60
C PHE A 377 -4.46 15.18 16.66
N LYS A 378 -3.91 14.51 17.64
CA LYS A 378 -3.11 15.13 18.71
C LYS A 378 -1.83 15.80 18.23
N TYR A 379 -1.08 15.16 17.33
CA TYR A 379 0.28 15.59 17.03
C TYR A 379 0.46 16.18 15.63
N PHE A 380 -0.36 15.78 14.66
CA PHE A 380 -0.25 16.29 13.29
C PHE A 380 -1.22 17.45 13.05
N ILE A 381 -2.52 17.28 13.40
CA ILE A 381 -3.58 18.21 13.02
C ILE A 381 -3.73 19.34 14.04
N THR A 382 -4.02 19.00 15.30
CA THR A 382 -4.36 20.00 16.32
C THR A 382 -3.15 20.49 17.12
N LYS A 383 -2.06 19.73 17.12
CA LYS A 383 -0.88 19.97 17.98
C LYS A 383 -1.25 20.06 19.47
N ASP A 384 -2.37 19.46 19.87
CA ASP A 384 -2.84 19.39 21.26
C ASP A 384 -2.83 17.93 21.73
N PRO A 385 -1.88 17.54 22.61
CA PRO A 385 -1.83 16.18 23.15
C PRO A 385 -3.02 15.82 24.06
N ASN A 386 -3.86 16.79 24.44
CA ASN A 386 -5.07 16.57 25.24
C ASN A 386 -6.34 16.49 24.38
N TRP A 387 -6.22 16.48 23.05
CA TRP A 387 -7.36 16.35 22.15
C TRP A 387 -8.13 15.07 22.43
N VAL A 388 -9.45 15.18 22.59
CA VAL A 388 -10.35 14.02 22.80
C VAL A 388 -11.08 13.72 21.49
N LEU A 389 -10.68 12.67 20.80
CA LEU A 389 -11.09 12.35 19.44
C LEU A 389 -12.62 12.28 19.25
N ILE A 390 -13.36 11.73 20.23
CA ILE A 390 -14.81 11.50 20.11
C ILE A 390 -15.69 12.70 20.47
N ASP A 391 -15.12 13.79 20.97
CA ASP A 391 -15.88 14.95 21.49
C ASP A 391 -16.19 16.01 20.41
N HIS A 392 -15.81 15.79 19.15
CA HIS A 392 -15.88 16.78 18.09
C HIS A 392 -16.85 16.38 16.97
N ASP A 393 -17.54 17.36 16.39
CA ASP A 393 -18.37 17.15 15.18
C ASP A 393 -17.53 17.29 13.91
N TYR A 394 -17.20 16.15 13.28
CA TYR A 394 -16.42 16.12 12.05
C TYR A 394 -17.27 16.37 10.79
N TYR A 395 -18.59 16.26 10.89
CA TYR A 395 -19.49 16.59 9.80
C TYR A 395 -19.70 18.10 9.67
N HIS A 396 -19.75 18.81 10.80
CA HIS A 396 -19.95 20.26 10.88
C HIS A 396 -18.93 20.87 11.86
N PRO A 397 -17.64 20.82 11.51
CA PRO A 397 -16.58 21.35 12.38
C PRO A 397 -16.77 22.85 12.60
N ASP A 398 -16.37 23.35 13.76
CA ASP A 398 -16.20 24.78 13.93
C ASP A 398 -15.10 25.32 13.01
N GLN A 399 -14.99 26.64 12.90
CA GLN A 399 -14.04 27.26 11.97
C GLN A 399 -12.58 26.89 12.26
N GLU A 400 -12.21 26.74 13.53
CA GLU A 400 -10.86 26.41 13.94
C GLU A 400 -10.48 25.00 13.52
N LEU A 401 -11.31 24.01 13.81
CA LEU A 401 -11.11 22.61 13.36
C LEU A 401 -11.16 22.51 11.85
N TYR A 402 -12.08 23.24 11.18
CA TYR A 402 -12.15 23.27 9.73
C TYR A 402 -10.82 23.74 9.10
N ASP A 403 -10.27 24.86 9.59
CA ASP A 403 -9.02 25.40 9.06
C ASP A 403 -7.84 24.44 9.29
N MET A 404 -7.79 23.77 10.45
CA MET A 404 -6.79 22.74 10.74
C MET A 404 -6.91 21.52 9.80
N LEU A 405 -8.12 21.02 9.56
CA LEU A 405 -8.36 19.91 8.65
C LEU A 405 -7.96 20.25 7.21
N MET A 406 -8.27 21.46 6.75
CA MET A 406 -7.90 21.93 5.41
C MET A 406 -6.39 22.02 5.24
N ALA A 407 -5.68 22.61 6.21
CA ALA A 407 -4.23 22.70 6.19
C ALA A 407 -3.58 21.30 6.22
N ALA A 408 -4.11 20.41 7.05
CA ALA A 408 -3.64 19.03 7.13
C ALA A 408 -3.85 18.27 5.80
N SER A 409 -5.00 18.45 5.16
CA SER A 409 -5.28 17.82 3.86
C SER A 409 -4.34 18.30 2.77
N GLU A 410 -4.02 19.59 2.72
CA GLU A 410 -3.06 20.15 1.77
C GLU A 410 -1.65 19.57 1.96
N GLU A 411 -1.27 19.31 3.21
CA GLU A 411 0.09 18.86 3.54
C GLU A 411 0.26 17.34 3.52
N TYR A 412 -0.75 16.56 3.95
CA TYR A 412 -0.58 15.12 4.23
C TYR A 412 -1.24 14.18 3.24
N ASP A 413 -2.25 14.65 2.47
CA ASP A 413 -2.92 13.81 1.49
C ASP A 413 -2.06 13.62 0.24
N ALA A 414 -1.93 12.36 -0.19
CA ALA A 414 -1.17 11.95 -1.37
C ALA A 414 -2.11 11.38 -2.46
N ASN A 415 -3.26 11.98 -2.64
CA ASN A 415 -4.29 11.51 -3.57
C ASN A 415 -4.47 12.44 -4.79
N SER A 416 -3.50 13.30 -5.04
CA SER A 416 -3.48 14.14 -6.24
C SER A 416 -3.57 13.28 -7.49
N PRO A 417 -4.43 13.61 -8.47
CA PRO A 417 -4.44 12.94 -9.77
C PRO A 417 -3.42 13.54 -10.76
N GLU A 418 -2.42 14.29 -10.27
CA GLU A 418 -1.44 15.02 -11.11
C GLU A 418 -0.24 14.13 -11.44
N PHE A 419 -0.31 13.33 -12.52
CA PHE A 419 0.76 12.46 -12.99
C PHE A 419 1.56 13.03 -14.18
N ASP A 420 1.42 14.30 -14.52
CA ASP A 420 1.95 14.85 -15.77
C ASP A 420 3.48 14.68 -15.89
N ASP A 421 4.24 14.99 -14.84
CA ASP A 421 5.70 14.80 -14.82
C ASP A 421 6.08 13.31 -14.90
N PHE A 422 5.35 12.43 -14.22
CA PHE A 422 5.56 10.98 -14.25
C PHE A 422 5.29 10.40 -15.65
N ILE A 423 4.18 10.81 -16.26
CA ILE A 423 3.82 10.43 -17.64
C ILE A 423 4.86 10.95 -18.63
N ALA A 424 5.31 12.20 -18.47
CA ALA A 424 6.35 12.79 -19.33
C ALA A 424 7.70 12.07 -19.21
N ASN A 425 8.01 11.54 -18.02
CA ASN A 425 9.17 10.68 -17.77
C ASN A 425 8.99 9.23 -18.24
N ASN A 426 7.87 8.90 -18.89
CA ASN A 426 7.49 7.54 -19.27
C ASN A 426 7.35 6.58 -18.06
N GLY A 427 7.00 7.11 -16.89
CA GLY A 427 6.84 6.36 -15.64
C GLY A 427 5.75 5.30 -15.71
N LYS A 428 5.90 4.24 -14.94
CA LYS A 428 4.99 3.08 -14.90
C LYS A 428 4.55 2.79 -13.45
N LEU A 429 3.25 2.69 -13.24
CA LEU A 429 2.62 2.48 -11.93
C LEU A 429 1.87 1.15 -11.91
N ILE A 430 2.23 0.24 -11.02
CA ILE A 430 1.35 -0.85 -10.59
C ILE A 430 0.65 -0.39 -9.32
N TYR A 431 -0.67 -0.19 -9.42
CA TYR A 431 -1.54 0.21 -8.32
C TYR A 431 -2.30 -1.03 -7.82
N PHE A 432 -2.31 -1.27 -6.52
CA PHE A 432 -2.80 -2.52 -5.96
C PHE A 432 -3.69 -2.30 -4.74
N ALA A 433 -4.80 -3.03 -4.66
CA ALA A 433 -5.73 -3.07 -3.55
C ALA A 433 -6.06 -4.53 -3.17
N GLY A 434 -6.01 -4.84 -1.88
CA GLY A 434 -6.55 -6.07 -1.31
C GLY A 434 -8.03 -5.91 -1.00
N TRP A 435 -8.89 -6.84 -1.49
CA TRP A 435 -10.33 -6.78 -1.21
C TRP A 435 -10.68 -6.96 0.27
N ASN A 436 -9.87 -7.75 0.97
CA ASN A 436 -10.07 -8.08 2.37
C ASN A 436 -9.29 -7.13 3.31
N ASP A 437 -8.77 -6.03 2.79
CA ASP A 437 -8.03 -5.05 3.58
C ASP A 437 -8.95 -4.31 4.56
N MET A 438 -8.63 -4.38 5.85
CA MET A 438 -9.33 -3.67 6.92
C MET A 438 -8.70 -2.32 7.26
N SER A 439 -7.51 -2.02 6.70
CA SER A 439 -6.77 -0.79 6.96
C SER A 439 -6.98 0.25 5.87
N MET A 440 -6.99 -0.17 4.60
CA MET A 440 -7.22 0.70 3.44
C MET A 440 -8.46 0.22 2.69
N SER A 441 -9.47 1.07 2.57
CA SER A 441 -10.70 0.70 1.90
C SER A 441 -10.47 0.41 0.41
N PRO A 442 -10.78 -0.79 -0.08
CA PRO A 442 -10.69 -1.09 -1.51
C PRO A 442 -11.63 -0.20 -2.33
N TRP A 443 -12.79 0.17 -1.79
CA TRP A 443 -13.72 1.08 -2.45
C TRP A 443 -13.16 2.49 -2.60
N GLN A 444 -12.44 2.99 -1.59
CA GLN A 444 -11.76 4.28 -1.66
C GLN A 444 -10.69 4.28 -2.76
N LEU A 445 -9.91 3.19 -2.87
CA LEU A 445 -8.88 3.06 -3.89
C LEU A 445 -9.46 2.94 -5.30
N ILE A 446 -10.60 2.25 -5.45
CA ILE A 446 -11.37 2.20 -6.70
C ILE A 446 -11.82 3.61 -7.12
N GLN A 447 -12.38 4.41 -6.19
CA GLN A 447 -12.80 5.78 -6.50
C GLN A 447 -11.62 6.68 -6.88
N GLN A 448 -10.50 6.52 -6.21
CA GLN A 448 -9.28 7.25 -6.57
C GLN A 448 -8.80 6.90 -7.98
N TYR A 449 -8.77 5.61 -8.34
CA TYR A 449 -8.46 5.17 -9.72
C TYR A 449 -9.45 5.72 -10.75
N ARG A 450 -10.75 5.73 -10.44
CA ARG A 450 -11.77 6.35 -11.31
C ARG A 450 -11.48 7.84 -11.55
N GLY A 451 -11.02 8.56 -10.54
CA GLY A 451 -10.58 9.96 -10.68
C GLY A 451 -9.40 10.11 -11.66
N TYR A 452 -8.49 9.15 -11.71
CA TYR A 452 -7.42 9.14 -12.73
C TYR A 452 -7.99 8.95 -14.13
N VAL A 453 -8.95 8.00 -14.28
CA VAL A 453 -9.63 7.76 -15.56
C VAL A 453 -10.46 8.96 -16.01
N GLU A 454 -11.15 9.62 -15.08
CA GLU A 454 -11.91 10.84 -15.37
C GLU A 454 -11.00 11.96 -15.90
N LYS A 455 -9.84 12.14 -15.30
CA LYS A 455 -8.89 13.18 -15.68
C LYS A 455 -8.18 12.92 -17.01
N TYR A 456 -7.67 11.70 -17.20
CA TYR A 456 -6.78 11.39 -18.33
C TYR A 456 -7.44 10.57 -19.45
N GLY A 457 -8.58 9.94 -19.18
CA GLY A 457 -9.18 8.93 -20.04
C GLY A 457 -8.53 7.55 -19.90
N GLN A 458 -9.31 6.48 -20.08
CA GLN A 458 -8.89 5.10 -19.86
C GLN A 458 -7.61 4.74 -20.65
N GLU A 459 -7.57 5.03 -21.96
CA GLU A 459 -6.42 4.72 -22.83
C GLU A 459 -5.11 5.33 -22.31
N LYS A 460 -5.18 6.56 -21.79
CA LYS A 460 -3.99 7.21 -21.24
C LYS A 460 -3.59 6.61 -19.90
N VAL A 461 -4.55 6.31 -19.02
CA VAL A 461 -4.29 5.63 -17.75
C VAL A 461 -3.66 4.26 -18.01
N ASP A 462 -4.18 3.45 -18.93
CA ASP A 462 -3.65 2.13 -19.28
C ASP A 462 -2.19 2.17 -19.75
N SER A 463 -1.75 3.31 -20.30
CA SER A 463 -0.38 3.48 -20.79
C SER A 463 0.66 3.65 -19.66
N PHE A 464 0.23 4.05 -18.46
CA PHE A 464 1.13 4.29 -17.33
C PHE A 464 0.70 3.64 -16.01
N CYS A 465 -0.55 3.19 -15.87
CA CYS A 465 -1.07 2.62 -14.62
C CYS A 465 -1.78 1.29 -14.90
N LYS A 466 -1.45 0.25 -14.11
CA LYS A 466 -2.16 -1.02 -14.04
C LYS A 466 -2.73 -1.18 -12.64
N PHE A 467 -4.06 -1.27 -12.53
CA PHE A 467 -4.74 -1.36 -11.25
C PHE A 467 -5.31 -2.76 -11.02
N TYR A 468 -4.99 -3.34 -9.87
CA TYR A 468 -5.45 -4.67 -9.45
C TYR A 468 -6.22 -4.58 -8.15
N VAL A 469 -7.39 -5.24 -8.09
CA VAL A 469 -8.18 -5.44 -6.88
C VAL A 469 -8.28 -6.94 -6.63
N MET A 470 -7.52 -7.44 -5.65
CA MET A 470 -7.35 -8.88 -5.47
C MET A 470 -8.12 -9.40 -4.26
N PRO A 471 -9.02 -10.40 -4.48
CA PRO A 471 -9.76 -11.05 -3.39
C PRO A 471 -8.81 -11.89 -2.52
N GLY A 472 -9.22 -12.15 -1.26
CA GLY A 472 -8.43 -12.93 -0.31
C GLY A 472 -7.17 -12.25 0.21
N VAL A 473 -6.89 -11.02 -0.22
CA VAL A 473 -5.73 -10.23 0.19
C VAL A 473 -6.14 -9.28 1.30
N THR A 474 -5.46 -9.40 2.45
CA THR A 474 -5.59 -8.51 3.61
C THR A 474 -4.49 -7.44 3.57
N HIS A 475 -4.48 -6.53 4.55
CA HIS A 475 -3.54 -5.42 4.55
C HIS A 475 -2.08 -5.87 4.38
N THR A 476 -1.50 -5.59 3.23
CA THR A 476 -0.12 -5.92 2.79
C THR A 476 0.27 -7.40 2.89
N LYS A 477 -0.71 -8.30 2.93
CA LYS A 477 -0.51 -9.74 3.12
C LYS A 477 -1.52 -10.57 2.33
N GLY A 478 -1.24 -11.86 2.19
CA GLY A 478 -2.18 -12.82 1.59
C GLY A 478 -1.85 -13.21 0.16
N ILE A 479 -0.86 -12.56 -0.46
CA ILE A 479 -0.45 -12.82 -1.85
C ILE A 479 1.06 -12.62 -1.99
N ALA A 480 1.68 -13.34 -2.92
CA ALA A 480 3.05 -13.10 -3.37
C ALA A 480 3.09 -12.95 -4.88
N MET A 481 3.63 -11.81 -5.36
CA MET A 481 3.67 -11.45 -6.77
C MET A 481 5.02 -10.86 -7.18
N ASN A 482 5.38 -11.03 -8.45
CA ASN A 482 6.67 -10.61 -8.99
C ASN A 482 6.60 -9.19 -9.59
N TYR A 483 6.01 -8.25 -8.85
CA TYR A 483 5.74 -6.88 -9.32
C TYR A 483 7.01 -6.14 -9.79
N LEU A 484 8.16 -6.40 -9.15
CA LEU A 484 9.41 -5.72 -9.50
C LEU A 484 9.89 -6.15 -10.89
N SER A 485 9.84 -7.45 -11.20
CA SER A 485 10.13 -7.96 -12.54
C SER A 485 9.15 -7.43 -13.60
N TRP A 486 7.86 -7.33 -13.27
CA TRP A 486 6.85 -6.79 -14.18
C TRP A 486 7.09 -5.31 -14.49
N LEU A 487 7.41 -4.51 -13.48
CA LEU A 487 7.80 -3.11 -13.64
C LEU A 487 9.06 -2.95 -14.47
N ASP A 488 10.09 -3.78 -14.21
CA ASP A 488 11.36 -3.70 -14.94
C ASP A 488 11.16 -3.99 -16.43
N VAL A 489 10.38 -5.02 -16.77
CA VAL A 489 10.00 -5.30 -18.16
C VAL A 489 9.26 -4.12 -18.77
N TRP A 490 8.26 -3.61 -18.09
CA TRP A 490 7.44 -2.50 -18.60
C TRP A 490 8.24 -1.22 -18.82
N CYS A 491 9.09 -0.84 -17.86
CA CYS A 491 9.94 0.35 -17.98
C CYS A 491 11.02 0.19 -19.07
N SER A 492 11.62 -0.99 -19.18
CA SER A 492 12.73 -1.22 -20.11
C SER A 492 12.30 -1.46 -21.55
N THR A 493 11.12 -2.07 -21.77
CA THR A 493 10.58 -2.37 -23.12
C THR A 493 9.53 -1.36 -23.59
N GLY A 494 8.89 -0.64 -22.65
CA GLY A 494 7.71 0.20 -22.91
C GLY A 494 6.41 -0.60 -23.00
N GLU A 495 6.45 -1.94 -22.93
CA GLU A 495 5.29 -2.82 -23.04
C GLU A 495 5.08 -3.59 -21.73
N TYR A 496 3.85 -3.57 -21.23
CA TYR A 496 3.47 -4.41 -20.09
C TYR A 496 3.46 -5.88 -20.50
N PRO A 497 3.85 -6.83 -19.63
CA PRO A 497 3.80 -8.27 -19.97
C PRO A 497 2.42 -8.66 -20.52
N THR A 498 2.41 -9.36 -21.67
CA THR A 498 1.17 -9.71 -22.39
C THR A 498 0.63 -11.10 -22.03
N GLU A 499 1.46 -11.95 -21.43
CA GLU A 499 1.01 -13.22 -20.86
C GLU A 499 0.18 -12.99 -19.59
N THR A 500 -0.68 -13.95 -19.25
CA THR A 500 -1.40 -13.93 -17.97
C THR A 500 -0.41 -13.97 -16.83
N LEU A 501 -0.43 -12.94 -15.99
CA LEU A 501 0.38 -12.88 -14.77
C LEU A 501 -0.31 -13.65 -13.66
N TYR A 502 0.46 -14.35 -12.87
CA TYR A 502 -0.04 -15.13 -11.74
C TYR A 502 0.61 -14.67 -10.44
N ALA A 503 -0.16 -14.78 -9.37
CA ALA A 503 0.33 -14.60 -8.02
C ALA A 503 0.03 -15.85 -7.19
N THR A 504 0.82 -16.09 -6.15
CA THR A 504 0.58 -17.20 -5.21
C THR A 504 -0.26 -16.68 -4.04
N MET A 505 -1.43 -17.29 -3.84
CA MET A 505 -2.33 -16.94 -2.74
C MET A 505 -1.90 -17.64 -1.45
N SER A 506 -1.74 -16.89 -0.36
CA SER A 506 -1.32 -17.47 0.92
C SER A 506 -2.41 -18.37 1.54
N ALA A 507 -3.67 -18.08 1.29
CA ALA A 507 -4.80 -18.83 1.84
C ALA A 507 -4.86 -20.27 1.31
N THR A 508 -4.63 -20.46 0.01
CA THR A 508 -4.73 -21.76 -0.67
C THR A 508 -3.36 -22.37 -0.97
N GLY A 509 -2.31 -21.56 -1.09
CA GLY A 509 -1.00 -21.94 -1.64
C GLY A 509 -1.01 -22.11 -3.17
N GLY A 510 -2.16 -21.90 -3.83
CA GLY A 510 -2.34 -22.01 -5.26
C GLY A 510 -2.00 -20.73 -6.01
N GLN A 511 -1.92 -20.83 -7.33
CA GLN A 511 -1.75 -19.70 -8.23
C GLN A 511 -3.12 -19.14 -8.63
N MET A 512 -3.22 -17.82 -8.67
CA MET A 512 -4.40 -17.10 -9.13
C MET A 512 -3.98 -16.09 -10.21
N PRO A 513 -4.70 -15.97 -11.34
CA PRO A 513 -4.38 -14.95 -12.34
C PRO A 513 -4.64 -13.55 -11.77
N MET A 514 -3.77 -12.62 -12.13
CA MET A 514 -3.91 -11.20 -11.78
C MET A 514 -4.98 -10.57 -12.67
N ALA A 515 -6.13 -10.28 -12.10
CA ALA A 515 -7.24 -9.63 -12.81
C ALA A 515 -7.10 -8.10 -12.69
N GLU A 516 -6.73 -7.45 -13.80
CA GLU A 516 -6.74 -5.98 -13.87
C GLU A 516 -8.17 -5.47 -13.71
N PHE A 517 -8.37 -4.51 -12.82
CA PHE A 517 -9.68 -3.90 -12.54
C PHE A 517 -10.27 -3.26 -13.82
N PRO A 518 -11.56 -3.48 -14.13
CA PRO A 518 -12.60 -4.08 -13.29
C PRO A 518 -12.80 -5.60 -13.48
N GLY A 519 -11.85 -6.33 -14.03
CA GLY A 519 -11.90 -7.80 -14.12
C GLY A 519 -11.88 -8.46 -12.74
N TRP A 520 -12.41 -9.69 -12.69
CA TRP A 520 -12.41 -10.53 -11.51
C TRP A 520 -12.13 -12.01 -11.88
N VAL A 521 -11.63 -12.78 -10.93
CA VAL A 521 -11.20 -14.17 -11.16
C VAL A 521 -12.37 -15.11 -11.06
N LYS A 522 -12.53 -16.00 -12.06
CA LYS A 522 -13.58 -17.02 -12.13
C LYS A 522 -12.95 -18.39 -12.30
N TYR A 523 -13.38 -19.36 -11.50
CA TYR A 523 -12.93 -20.74 -11.64
C TYR A 523 -13.69 -21.45 -12.77
N GLU A 524 -12.94 -22.11 -13.67
CA GLU A 524 -13.48 -22.83 -14.84
C GLU A 524 -13.40 -24.36 -14.68
N GLY A 525 -12.87 -24.84 -13.55
CA GLY A 525 -12.68 -26.26 -13.28
C GLY A 525 -11.23 -26.73 -13.53
N GLY A 526 -10.84 -27.82 -12.90
CA GLY A 526 -9.49 -28.38 -12.98
C GLY A 526 -8.82 -28.48 -11.61
N ASP A 527 -7.50 -28.32 -11.56
CA ASP A 527 -6.76 -28.27 -10.30
C ASP A 527 -6.83 -26.82 -9.74
N PRO A 528 -7.45 -26.59 -8.57
CA PRO A 528 -7.53 -25.25 -7.98
C PRO A 528 -6.18 -24.67 -7.56
N MET A 529 -5.12 -25.48 -7.54
CA MET A 529 -3.75 -25.01 -7.29
C MET A 529 -3.08 -24.43 -8.54
N ASP A 530 -3.63 -24.70 -9.72
CA ASP A 530 -3.10 -24.25 -11.00
C ASP A 530 -3.87 -23.01 -11.49
N GLY A 531 -3.17 -21.90 -11.67
CA GLY A 531 -3.74 -20.66 -12.19
C GLY A 531 -4.44 -20.82 -13.55
N ALA A 532 -4.07 -21.81 -14.37
CA ALA A 532 -4.73 -22.14 -15.64
C ALA A 532 -6.15 -22.69 -15.47
N SER A 533 -6.55 -23.08 -14.25
CA SER A 533 -7.93 -23.50 -13.91
C SER A 533 -8.90 -22.32 -13.77
N TYR A 534 -8.42 -21.10 -13.90
CA TYR A 534 -9.19 -19.87 -13.74
C TYR A 534 -9.18 -19.03 -15.01
N SER A 535 -10.21 -18.23 -15.20
CA SER A 535 -10.30 -17.19 -16.23
C SER A 535 -10.49 -15.83 -15.57
N ILE A 536 -10.28 -14.76 -16.35
CA ILE A 536 -10.63 -13.40 -15.93
C ILE A 536 -11.97 -13.03 -16.57
N SER A 537 -12.98 -12.80 -15.74
CA SER A 537 -14.28 -12.30 -16.15
C SER A 537 -14.33 -10.78 -16.09
N THR A 538 -15.00 -10.17 -17.05
CA THR A 538 -15.33 -8.73 -17.06
C THR A 538 -16.83 -8.49 -16.90
N GLU A 539 -17.59 -9.52 -16.52
CA GLU A 539 -19.02 -9.41 -16.29
C GLU A 539 -19.30 -8.67 -15.00
N ILE A 540 -19.86 -7.46 -15.13
CA ILE A 540 -20.30 -6.60 -14.03
C ILE A 540 -21.80 -6.40 -14.16
N PRO A 541 -22.57 -6.48 -13.07
CA PRO A 541 -24.03 -6.25 -13.13
C PRO A 541 -24.36 -4.86 -13.67
N ASP A 542 -25.39 -4.77 -14.54
CA ASP A 542 -25.88 -3.51 -15.09
C ASP A 542 -26.25 -2.53 -13.95
N GLY A 543 -25.79 -1.28 -14.07
CA GLY A 543 -26.06 -0.23 -13.09
C GLY A 543 -25.22 -0.31 -11.80
N PHE A 544 -24.28 -1.24 -11.73
CA PHE A 544 -23.41 -1.39 -10.55
C PHE A 544 -22.70 -0.08 -10.17
N TRP A 545 -22.17 0.63 -11.16
CA TRP A 545 -21.44 1.88 -10.93
C TRP A 545 -22.34 3.09 -10.59
N GLY A 546 -23.61 3.09 -11.01
CA GLY A 546 -24.57 4.15 -10.67
C GLY A 546 -24.99 4.18 -9.20
N VAL A 547 -24.56 3.22 -8.40
CA VAL A 547 -24.76 3.23 -6.93
C VAL A 547 -23.64 4.02 -6.23
N TYR A 548 -22.57 4.37 -6.95
CA TYR A 548 -21.39 5.07 -6.43
C TYR A 548 -21.17 6.46 -7.06
N ASP A 549 -22.04 6.85 -7.99
CA ASP A 549 -22.14 8.20 -8.54
C ASP A 549 -23.12 9.03 -7.66
#